data_417cc5975607cf7fde89ef60c734b5f8
#
_entry.id   417cc5975607cf7fde89ef60c734b5f8
#
_cell.length_a   1.000
_cell.length_b   1.000
_cell.length_c   1.000
_cell.angle_alpha   90.00
_cell.angle_beta   90.00
_cell.angle_gamma   90.00
#
_symmetry.space_group_name_H-M   'P 1'
#
loop_
_entity.id
_entity.type
_entity.pdbx_description
1 polymer ?
#
loop_
_entity_poly.entity_id
_entity_poly.type
_entity_poly.pdbx_seq_one_letter_code
_entity_poly.pdbx_strand_id
1 'polypeptide(L)'
;MSTALLDRHAPAGTLFRLATAGSVDDGKSTLVGRLLHDSKAVLADQLEAVARTSAERGFGGAEGGLDLALLTDGLRAEREQGITIDVAYRYFATDRRTFVLADCPGHVQYTRNTVTGASTADAVVLLVDARKGVVEQTRRHLSVVALLRVPHVIVAVNKIDLVDYAEEVFTAIAEDVRRVARELGLSDAVSVPVSALQGDNVVTRSERTDWYTGPTLMELLESLPGADAEDDAAASFRFPVQLVVRPQGALAPGLDPEVFRDYRGYAGQVVAGTVRPGDAVAVLTPGQPVRTTTVVGVDAAGESLEEASSPQSVVLRLADEVDVARGDTIAAAYTAPRPTAEVAAALCWLSAAPLRVGQQVLVKHGTAVVRALVQEVAGRLDLDTLRLDPAETLGLNDIGQVRLHLAAPLPVEPYAVHRRTGAFLVIDPHDGATLAAGMVRGGDEA
;
A
#
# COMPACT_ATOMS: atom_id res chain seq x y z
N MET A 1 -14.76 21.90 -7.57
CA MET A 1 -14.56 20.60 -6.88
C MET A 1 -15.86 19.82 -6.93
N SER A 2 -15.84 18.60 -7.41
CA SER A 2 -17.08 17.83 -7.60
C SER A 2 -17.62 17.38 -6.24
N THR A 3 -18.83 17.80 -5.90
CA THR A 3 -19.63 17.41 -4.72
C THR A 3 -19.90 15.89 -4.69
N ALA A 4 -19.55 15.17 -5.74
CA ALA A 4 -19.78 13.73 -5.91
C ALA A 4 -18.89 12.81 -5.02
N LEU A 5 -17.79 13.34 -4.44
CA LEU A 5 -16.93 12.57 -3.54
C LEU A 5 -17.49 12.46 -2.11
N LEU A 6 -18.31 13.41 -1.68
CA LEU A 6 -18.85 13.45 -0.31
C LEU A 6 -20.11 12.59 -0.11
N ASP A 7 -20.77 12.15 -1.18
CA ASP A 7 -22.00 11.34 -1.10
C ASP A 7 -21.75 9.82 -0.90
N ARG A 8 -20.50 9.36 -0.93
CA ARG A 8 -20.15 7.95 -0.69
C ARG A 8 -19.81 7.76 0.79
N HIS A 9 -20.79 7.45 1.62
CA HIS A 9 -20.56 7.05 3.01
C HIS A 9 -20.01 5.62 3.04
N ALA A 10 -18.79 5.45 3.57
CA ALA A 10 -18.28 4.12 3.88
C ALA A 10 -19.12 3.46 4.99
N PRO A 11 -19.38 2.14 4.93
CA PRO A 11 -20.08 1.43 6.00
C PRO A 11 -19.37 1.62 7.34
N ALA A 12 -20.11 1.84 8.42
CA ALA A 12 -19.57 1.98 9.76
C ALA A 12 -18.77 0.71 10.15
N GLY A 13 -17.58 0.89 10.72
CA GLY A 13 -16.70 -0.21 11.14
C GLY A 13 -15.76 -0.77 10.06
N THR A 14 -15.73 -0.19 8.86
CA THR A 14 -14.75 -0.61 7.83
C THR A 14 -13.32 -0.20 8.19
N LEU A 15 -12.38 -1.09 7.90
CA LEU A 15 -10.96 -0.81 8.06
C LEU A 15 -10.46 0.02 6.88
N PHE A 16 -9.74 1.11 7.17
CA PHE A 16 -9.11 1.97 6.17
C PHE A 16 -7.61 2.10 6.45
N ARG A 17 -6.81 1.84 5.45
CA ARG A 17 -5.36 1.91 5.54
C ARG A 17 -4.86 3.19 4.93
N LEU A 18 -4.15 3.99 5.71
CA LEU A 18 -3.52 5.20 5.21
C LEU A 18 -2.01 5.17 5.46
N ALA A 19 -1.24 5.76 4.56
CA ALA A 19 0.18 5.96 4.73
C ALA A 19 0.49 7.46 4.74
N THR A 20 1.46 7.89 5.55
CA THR A 20 2.00 9.24 5.48
C THR A 20 3.23 9.28 4.58
N ALA A 21 3.39 10.35 3.82
CA ALA A 21 4.59 10.63 3.02
C ALA A 21 4.92 12.13 3.10
N GLY A 22 6.12 12.52 2.72
CA GLY A 22 6.58 13.92 2.73
C GLY A 22 8.04 14.03 3.11
N SER A 23 8.65 15.17 2.85
CA SER A 23 10.07 15.41 3.12
C SER A 23 10.37 15.45 4.64
N VAL A 24 11.63 15.45 4.97
CA VAL A 24 12.07 15.71 6.34
C VAL A 24 11.59 17.11 6.75
N ASP A 25 11.15 17.23 7.99
CA ASP A 25 10.64 18.47 8.59
C ASP A 25 9.32 19.01 8.00
N ASP A 26 8.62 18.29 7.14
CA ASP A 26 7.28 18.69 6.67
C ASP A 26 6.19 18.52 7.72
N GLY A 27 6.51 17.87 8.89
CA GLY A 27 5.63 17.73 10.05
C GLY A 27 4.82 16.45 10.07
N LYS A 28 5.32 15.36 9.46
CA LYS A 28 4.66 14.03 9.47
C LYS A 28 4.37 13.55 10.89
N SER A 29 5.40 13.46 11.73
CA SER A 29 5.25 12.98 13.12
C SER A 29 4.28 13.85 13.92
N THR A 30 4.30 15.17 13.69
CA THR A 30 3.35 16.09 14.33
C THR A 30 1.91 15.82 13.86
N LEU A 31 1.68 15.60 12.55
CA LEU A 31 0.36 15.29 12.02
C LEU A 31 -0.16 13.94 12.53
N VAL A 32 0.69 12.92 12.53
CA VAL A 32 0.33 11.59 13.07
C VAL A 32 -0.01 11.69 14.55
N GLY A 33 0.82 12.38 15.35
CA GLY A 33 0.55 12.62 16.75
C GLY A 33 -0.76 13.41 16.96
N ARG A 34 -1.08 14.39 16.12
CA ARG A 34 -2.33 15.16 16.13
C ARG A 34 -3.53 14.26 15.84
N LEU A 35 -3.47 13.43 14.81
CA LEU A 35 -4.54 12.48 14.49
C LEU A 35 -4.81 11.52 15.65
N LEU A 36 -3.76 10.96 16.26
CA LEU A 36 -3.86 10.05 17.40
C LEU A 36 -4.43 10.75 18.65
N HIS A 37 -3.98 11.98 18.91
CA HIS A 37 -4.46 12.79 20.04
C HIS A 37 -5.94 13.14 19.88
N ASP A 38 -6.32 13.72 18.76
CA ASP A 38 -7.66 14.26 18.54
C ASP A 38 -8.71 13.14 18.35
N SER A 39 -8.30 11.95 17.87
CA SER A 39 -9.13 10.74 17.84
C SER A 39 -9.21 10.02 19.20
N LYS A 40 -8.59 10.55 20.26
CA LYS A 40 -8.55 9.96 21.61
C LYS A 40 -7.96 8.53 21.64
N ALA A 41 -7.09 8.21 20.70
CA ALA A 41 -6.42 6.91 20.62
C ALA A 41 -5.21 6.77 21.55
N VAL A 42 -4.81 7.87 22.22
CA VAL A 42 -3.67 7.92 23.13
C VAL A 42 -4.12 7.71 24.56
N LEU A 43 -3.43 6.83 25.29
CA LEU A 43 -3.72 6.59 26.71
C LEU A 43 -3.33 7.80 27.58
N ALA A 44 -4.01 7.98 28.70
CA ALA A 44 -3.81 9.13 29.59
C ALA A 44 -2.38 9.23 30.14
N ASP A 45 -1.79 8.08 30.51
CA ASP A 45 -0.39 7.99 30.99
C ASP A 45 0.63 8.38 29.93
N GLN A 46 0.38 8.06 28.67
CA GLN A 46 1.22 8.49 27.54
C GLN A 46 1.14 10.00 27.34
N LEU A 47 -0.08 10.59 27.42
CA LEU A 47 -0.27 12.05 27.32
C LEU A 47 0.44 12.79 28.46
N GLU A 48 0.37 12.28 29.68
CA GLU A 48 1.10 12.85 30.83
C GLU A 48 2.62 12.79 30.63
N ALA A 49 3.14 11.69 30.09
CA ALA A 49 4.58 11.53 29.77
C ALA A 49 5.01 12.54 28.70
N VAL A 50 4.21 12.71 27.63
CA VAL A 50 4.46 13.70 26.57
C VAL A 50 4.40 15.12 27.13
N ALA A 51 3.40 15.45 27.96
CA ALA A 51 3.28 16.77 28.57
C ALA A 51 4.52 17.13 29.42
N ARG A 52 4.97 16.18 30.26
CA ARG A 52 6.18 16.36 31.05
C ARG A 52 7.43 16.59 30.19
N THR A 53 7.66 15.74 29.19
CA THR A 53 8.81 15.85 28.29
C THR A 53 8.76 17.14 27.45
N SER A 54 7.58 17.55 27.00
CA SER A 54 7.37 18.82 26.28
C SER A 54 7.74 20.01 27.13
N ALA A 55 7.30 20.02 28.39
CA ALA A 55 7.66 21.06 29.36
C ALA A 55 9.17 21.10 29.66
N GLU A 56 9.82 19.92 29.84
CA GLU A 56 11.25 19.81 30.06
C GLU A 56 12.08 20.35 28.87
N ARG A 57 11.56 20.21 27.65
CA ARG A 57 12.17 20.73 26.41
C ARG A 57 11.81 22.20 26.12
N GLY A 58 10.95 22.82 26.94
CA GLY A 58 10.49 24.19 26.73
C GLY A 58 9.58 24.36 25.51
N PHE A 59 8.90 23.29 25.09
CA PHE A 59 7.99 23.33 23.95
C PHE A 59 6.73 24.13 24.29
N GLY A 60 6.29 25.01 23.36
CA GLY A 60 5.12 25.86 23.55
C GLY A 60 5.35 27.16 24.37
N GLY A 61 6.58 27.43 24.77
CA GLY A 61 6.94 28.68 25.49
C GLY A 61 6.15 28.86 26.80
N ALA A 62 5.76 30.12 27.09
CA ALA A 62 5.04 30.47 28.32
C ALA A 62 3.59 29.96 28.39
N GLU A 63 2.99 29.63 27.28
CA GLU A 63 1.60 29.14 27.19
C GLU A 63 1.48 27.62 27.33
N GLY A 64 2.61 26.89 27.32
CA GLY A 64 2.67 25.44 27.41
C GLY A 64 2.01 24.73 26.21
N GLY A 65 2.75 23.89 25.51
CA GLY A 65 2.23 23.12 24.37
C GLY A 65 2.62 21.66 24.49
N LEU A 66 1.89 20.76 23.79
CA LEU A 66 2.27 19.36 23.66
C LEU A 66 3.06 19.17 22.38
N ASP A 67 4.27 18.64 22.51
CA ASP A 67 5.02 18.15 21.35
C ASP A 67 4.47 16.78 20.94
N LEU A 68 3.44 16.80 20.09
CA LEU A 68 2.73 15.60 19.65
C LEU A 68 3.60 14.67 18.79
N ALA A 69 4.74 15.14 18.26
CA ALA A 69 5.70 14.28 17.57
C ALA A 69 6.27 13.21 18.51
N LEU A 70 6.37 13.48 19.81
CA LEU A 70 6.80 12.51 20.81
C LEU A 70 5.90 11.27 20.95
N LEU A 71 4.64 11.35 20.48
CA LEU A 71 3.74 10.20 20.46
C LEU A 71 4.13 9.17 19.40
N THR A 72 4.88 9.58 18.40
CA THR A 72 5.26 8.74 17.25
C THR A 72 6.66 8.17 17.36
N ASP A 73 7.56 8.80 18.09
CA ASP A 73 8.96 8.40 18.24
C ASP A 73 9.09 7.10 19.06
N GLY A 74 9.01 5.95 18.35
CA GLY A 74 9.00 4.61 18.96
C GLY A 74 10.39 4.05 19.27
N LEU A 75 11.34 4.19 18.34
CA LEU A 75 12.68 3.63 18.45
C LEU A 75 13.64 4.61 19.16
N ARG A 76 14.59 4.06 19.91
CA ARG A 76 15.62 4.88 20.55
C ARG A 76 16.44 5.67 19.52
N ALA A 77 16.77 5.04 18.38
CA ALA A 77 17.49 5.67 17.28
C ALA A 77 16.69 6.80 16.63
N GLU A 78 15.37 6.67 16.50
CA GLU A 78 14.49 7.72 16.00
C GLU A 78 14.47 8.93 16.93
N ARG A 79 14.40 8.69 18.24
CA ARG A 79 14.46 9.74 19.26
C ARG A 79 15.79 10.46 19.31
N GLU A 80 16.90 9.75 19.08
CA GLU A 80 18.26 10.33 19.07
C GLU A 80 18.51 11.13 17.78
N GLN A 81 17.95 10.72 16.64
CA GLN A 81 18.15 11.36 15.35
C GLN A 81 17.03 12.32 14.95
N GLY A 82 15.85 12.25 15.61
CA GLY A 82 14.68 13.07 15.29
C GLY A 82 14.06 12.75 13.93
N ILE A 83 14.23 11.53 13.42
CA ILE A 83 13.70 11.08 12.12
C ILE A 83 13.05 9.71 12.25
N THR A 84 11.99 9.47 11.51
CA THR A 84 11.41 8.13 11.32
C THR A 84 12.35 7.30 10.44
N ILE A 85 12.73 6.12 10.89
CA ILE A 85 13.66 5.22 10.19
C ILE A 85 12.91 4.09 9.49
N ASP A 86 11.96 3.46 10.18
CA ASP A 86 11.17 2.32 9.68
C ASP A 86 9.69 2.66 9.61
N VAL A 87 8.88 1.82 8.96
CA VAL A 87 7.43 1.99 8.93
C VAL A 87 6.85 1.63 10.29
N ALA A 88 6.23 2.59 10.95
CA ALA A 88 5.52 2.36 12.20
C ALA A 88 4.00 2.29 11.92
N TYR A 89 3.38 1.16 12.28
CA TYR A 89 1.94 1.00 12.18
C TYR A 89 1.25 1.47 13.46
N ARG A 90 0.26 2.34 13.30
CA ARG A 90 -0.57 2.89 14.38
C ARG A 90 -2.03 2.60 14.08
N TYR A 91 -2.81 2.42 15.14
CA TYR A 91 -4.24 2.14 15.04
C TYR A 91 -5.01 3.22 15.78
N PHE A 92 -6.03 3.73 15.13
CA PHE A 92 -6.99 4.62 15.76
C PHE A 92 -8.38 4.41 15.15
N ALA A 93 -9.39 4.90 15.82
CA ALA A 93 -10.78 4.78 15.37
C ALA A 93 -11.54 6.08 15.64
N THR A 94 -12.50 6.35 14.78
CA THR A 94 -13.58 7.31 15.02
C THR A 94 -14.89 6.54 15.17
N ASP A 95 -15.98 7.26 15.46
CA ASP A 95 -17.30 6.63 15.51
C ASP A 95 -17.75 6.02 14.17
N ARG A 96 -17.09 6.41 13.08
CA ARG A 96 -17.43 5.98 11.72
C ARG A 96 -16.54 4.87 11.19
N ARG A 97 -15.23 4.87 11.54
CA ARG A 97 -14.24 4.04 10.84
C ARG A 97 -13.05 3.69 11.73
N THR A 98 -12.45 2.51 11.49
CA THR A 98 -11.16 2.10 12.06
C THR A 98 -10.04 2.32 11.05
N PHE A 99 -8.91 2.88 11.52
CA PHE A 99 -7.77 3.23 10.70
C PHE A 99 -6.53 2.44 11.07
N VAL A 100 -5.78 2.01 10.05
CA VAL A 100 -4.39 1.57 10.16
C VAL A 100 -3.53 2.60 9.47
N LEU A 101 -2.73 3.31 10.25
CA LEU A 101 -1.82 4.34 9.75
C LEU A 101 -0.41 3.77 9.66
N ALA A 102 0.18 3.78 8.47
CA ALA A 102 1.58 3.50 8.22
C ALA A 102 2.35 4.82 8.22
N ASP A 103 3.07 5.11 9.30
CA ASP A 103 3.95 6.28 9.36
C ASP A 103 5.26 5.98 8.65
N CYS A 104 5.47 6.63 7.49
CA CYS A 104 6.60 6.38 6.62
C CYS A 104 7.69 7.45 6.80
N PRO A 105 8.98 7.04 6.77
CA PRO A 105 10.09 7.98 6.85
C PRO A 105 10.12 8.96 5.66
N GLY A 106 10.58 10.20 5.91
CA GLY A 106 10.65 11.24 4.88
C GLY A 106 11.98 11.37 4.15
N HIS A 107 13.01 10.68 4.63
CA HIS A 107 14.36 10.79 4.07
C HIS A 107 14.51 9.91 2.82
N VAL A 108 15.20 10.42 1.80
CA VAL A 108 15.43 9.73 0.50
C VAL A 108 15.99 8.32 0.70
N GLN A 109 16.88 8.12 1.68
CA GLN A 109 17.47 6.81 1.99
C GLN A 109 16.44 5.74 2.39
N TYR A 110 15.27 6.14 2.84
CA TYR A 110 14.22 5.25 3.33
C TYR A 110 13.02 5.13 2.37
N THR A 111 13.20 5.44 1.08
CA THR A 111 12.14 5.29 0.04
C THR A 111 11.57 3.86 0.03
N ARG A 112 12.39 2.84 0.32
CA ARG A 112 11.92 1.45 0.50
C ARG A 112 10.76 1.37 1.49
N ASN A 113 10.87 2.06 2.61
CA ASN A 113 9.87 2.03 3.67
C ASN A 113 8.60 2.78 3.26
N THR A 114 8.74 3.88 2.48
CA THR A 114 7.58 4.55 1.87
C THR A 114 6.85 3.63 0.87
N VAL A 115 7.59 2.91 0.03
CA VAL A 115 7.01 1.91 -0.89
C VAL A 115 6.26 0.83 -0.10
N THR A 116 6.86 0.33 1.00
CA THR A 116 6.24 -0.70 1.85
C THR A 116 4.94 -0.20 2.48
N GLY A 117 4.94 1.00 3.09
CA GLY A 117 3.75 1.56 3.74
C GLY A 117 2.64 1.91 2.75
N ALA A 118 2.99 2.48 1.60
CA ALA A 118 2.04 2.90 0.58
C ALA A 118 1.47 1.73 -0.26
N SER A 119 2.19 0.60 -0.37
CA SER A 119 1.78 -0.53 -1.24
C SER A 119 0.43 -1.16 -0.85
N THR A 120 0.05 -1.08 0.42
CA THR A 120 -1.21 -1.62 0.94
C THR A 120 -2.20 -0.54 1.36
N ALA A 121 -1.86 0.73 1.15
CA ALA A 121 -2.69 1.85 1.58
C ALA A 121 -3.88 2.07 0.63
N ASP A 122 -5.02 2.43 1.24
CA ASP A 122 -6.21 2.94 0.56
C ASP A 122 -6.02 4.41 0.18
N ALA A 123 -5.31 5.16 1.04
CA ALA A 123 -4.96 6.55 0.80
C ALA A 123 -3.53 6.87 1.25
N VAL A 124 -2.90 7.82 0.57
CA VAL A 124 -1.64 8.44 1.04
C VAL A 124 -1.93 9.89 1.41
N VAL A 125 -1.52 10.28 2.61
CA VAL A 125 -1.46 11.68 3.06
C VAL A 125 -0.04 12.18 2.85
N LEU A 126 0.14 12.96 1.78
CA LEU A 126 1.43 13.58 1.44
C LEU A 126 1.51 14.97 2.05
N LEU A 127 2.48 15.20 2.91
CA LEU A 127 2.72 16.51 3.50
C LEU A 127 3.61 17.37 2.63
N VAL A 128 3.26 18.65 2.52
CA VAL A 128 4.03 19.70 1.86
C VAL A 128 4.13 20.89 2.80
N ASP A 129 5.34 21.34 3.13
CA ASP A 129 5.54 22.56 3.93
C ASP A 129 5.13 23.79 3.11
N ALA A 130 4.17 24.57 3.62
CA ALA A 130 3.63 25.74 2.94
C ALA A 130 4.69 26.80 2.58
N ARG A 131 5.81 26.84 3.31
CA ARG A 131 6.93 27.74 3.04
C ARG A 131 7.81 27.32 1.86
N LYS A 132 7.84 26.00 1.55
CA LYS A 132 8.73 25.40 0.55
C LYS A 132 8.01 25.06 -0.76
N GLY A 133 6.70 24.74 -0.68
CA GLY A 133 5.94 24.27 -1.83
C GLY A 133 6.37 22.89 -2.33
N VAL A 134 6.13 22.63 -3.61
CA VAL A 134 6.45 21.34 -4.26
C VAL A 134 7.94 21.27 -4.55
N VAL A 135 8.65 20.41 -3.81
CA VAL A 135 10.10 20.17 -3.97
C VAL A 135 10.35 18.83 -4.69
N GLU A 136 11.61 18.52 -5.06
CA GLU A 136 11.97 17.25 -5.71
C GLU A 136 11.46 16.02 -4.94
N GLN A 137 11.60 16.02 -3.61
CA GLN A 137 11.14 14.92 -2.78
C GLN A 137 9.62 14.76 -2.83
N THR A 138 8.85 15.86 -2.93
CA THR A 138 7.40 15.82 -3.14
C THR A 138 7.06 15.12 -4.46
N ARG A 139 7.75 15.47 -5.55
CA ARG A 139 7.58 14.81 -6.86
C ARG A 139 7.94 13.34 -6.81
N ARG A 140 9.02 12.97 -6.11
CA ARG A 140 9.43 11.58 -5.90
C ARG A 140 8.35 10.78 -5.18
N HIS A 141 7.79 11.31 -4.11
CA HIS A 141 6.69 10.65 -3.39
C HIS A 141 5.44 10.51 -4.26
N LEU A 142 5.05 11.55 -5.01
CA LEU A 142 3.93 11.48 -5.95
C LEU A 142 4.18 10.43 -7.03
N SER A 143 5.41 10.34 -7.57
CA SER A 143 5.78 9.32 -8.57
C SER A 143 5.69 7.90 -8.02
N VAL A 144 6.14 7.67 -6.77
CA VAL A 144 5.99 6.37 -6.09
C VAL A 144 4.51 6.04 -5.86
N VAL A 145 3.71 7.01 -5.40
CA VAL A 145 2.28 6.83 -5.16
C VAL A 145 1.53 6.53 -6.46
N ALA A 146 1.89 7.20 -7.56
CA ALA A 146 1.36 6.95 -8.89
C ALA A 146 1.74 5.55 -9.39
N LEU A 147 3.01 5.16 -9.26
CA LEU A 147 3.50 3.84 -9.61
C LEU A 147 2.75 2.73 -8.85
N LEU A 148 2.54 2.93 -7.55
CA LEU A 148 1.77 2.01 -6.69
C LEU A 148 0.26 2.08 -6.91
N ARG A 149 -0.21 3.02 -7.76
CA ARG A 149 -1.65 3.25 -8.03
C ARG A 149 -2.47 3.32 -6.76
N VAL A 150 -1.97 4.07 -5.77
CA VAL A 150 -2.74 4.28 -4.54
C VAL A 150 -4.04 5.01 -4.90
N PRO A 151 -5.22 4.50 -4.50
CA PRO A 151 -6.50 5.02 -4.97
C PRO A 151 -6.73 6.48 -4.65
N HIS A 152 -6.32 6.90 -3.43
CA HIS A 152 -6.59 8.26 -2.97
C HIS A 152 -5.30 8.96 -2.55
N VAL A 153 -5.11 10.18 -3.04
CA VAL A 153 -3.98 11.03 -2.68
C VAL A 153 -4.49 12.32 -2.05
N ILE A 154 -4.17 12.51 -0.78
CA ILE A 154 -4.48 13.74 -0.05
C ILE A 154 -3.17 14.48 0.17
N VAL A 155 -3.10 15.73 -0.25
CA VAL A 155 -1.93 16.58 -0.02
C VAL A 155 -2.25 17.55 1.10
N ALA A 156 -1.67 17.31 2.26
CA ALA A 156 -1.75 18.20 3.42
C ALA A 156 -0.71 19.32 3.25
N VAL A 157 -1.17 20.52 2.84
CA VAL A 157 -0.33 21.73 2.80
C VAL A 157 -0.19 22.20 4.23
N ASN A 158 0.88 21.71 4.89
CA ASN A 158 1.11 21.85 6.31
C ASN A 158 1.90 23.12 6.64
N LYS A 159 1.81 23.52 7.92
CA LYS A 159 2.42 24.73 8.47
C LYS A 159 1.86 26.01 7.84
N ILE A 160 0.57 25.98 7.51
CA ILE A 160 -0.14 27.14 6.96
C ILE A 160 -0.12 28.33 7.94
N ASP A 161 0.03 28.05 9.24
CA ASP A 161 0.24 29.02 10.31
C ASP A 161 1.54 29.82 10.16
N LEU A 162 2.56 29.25 9.55
CA LEU A 162 3.86 29.93 9.32
C LEU A 162 3.90 30.81 8.05
N VAL A 163 2.80 30.85 7.32
CA VAL A 163 2.58 31.73 6.16
C VAL A 163 1.30 32.56 6.34
N ASP A 164 0.96 32.83 7.62
CA ASP A 164 -0.16 33.70 8.02
C ASP A 164 -1.53 33.26 7.43
N TYR A 165 -1.72 31.94 7.22
CA TYR A 165 -2.93 31.33 6.64
C TYR A 165 -3.31 31.90 5.25
N ALA A 166 -2.32 32.31 4.47
CA ALA A 166 -2.52 32.99 3.19
C ALA A 166 -3.15 32.06 2.14
N GLU A 167 -4.30 32.46 1.58
CA GLU A 167 -5.03 31.75 0.54
C GLU A 167 -4.19 31.60 -0.75
N GLU A 168 -3.48 32.67 -1.13
CA GLU A 168 -2.64 32.68 -2.33
C GLU A 168 -1.50 31.67 -2.28
N VAL A 169 -0.89 31.45 -1.10
CA VAL A 169 0.17 30.44 -0.91
C VAL A 169 -0.41 29.03 -1.08
N PHE A 170 -1.55 28.75 -0.42
CA PHE A 170 -2.22 27.47 -0.57
C PHE A 170 -2.62 27.19 -2.02
N THR A 171 -3.23 28.17 -2.69
CA THR A 171 -3.73 28.05 -4.06
C THR A 171 -2.59 27.75 -5.02
N ALA A 172 -1.47 28.45 -4.92
CA ALA A 172 -0.29 28.23 -5.76
C ALA A 172 0.26 26.79 -5.59
N ILE A 173 0.40 26.32 -4.34
CA ILE A 173 0.87 24.97 -4.04
C ILE A 173 -0.13 23.92 -4.56
N ALA A 174 -1.42 24.11 -4.35
CA ALA A 174 -2.47 23.20 -4.81
C ALA A 174 -2.52 23.13 -6.35
N GLU A 175 -2.21 24.20 -7.06
CA GLU A 175 -2.10 24.21 -8.53
C GLU A 175 -0.87 23.43 -9.01
N ASP A 176 0.29 23.65 -8.37
CA ASP A 176 1.51 22.90 -8.66
C ASP A 176 1.33 21.38 -8.41
N VAL A 177 0.73 21.01 -7.29
CA VAL A 177 0.37 19.61 -6.98
C VAL A 177 -0.53 19.03 -8.07
N ARG A 178 -1.60 19.75 -8.45
CA ARG A 178 -2.52 19.28 -9.50
C ARG A 178 -1.85 19.13 -10.86
N ARG A 179 -0.89 19.97 -11.18
CA ARG A 179 -0.11 19.86 -12.42
C ARG A 179 0.73 18.57 -12.40
N VAL A 180 1.54 18.36 -11.35
CA VAL A 180 2.38 17.16 -11.19
C VAL A 180 1.52 15.90 -11.15
N ALA A 181 0.41 15.91 -10.41
CA ALA A 181 -0.51 14.77 -10.32
C ALA A 181 -1.09 14.38 -11.69
N ARG A 182 -1.49 15.36 -12.51
CA ARG A 182 -1.99 15.09 -13.87
C ARG A 182 -0.93 14.51 -14.79
N GLU A 183 0.31 15.01 -14.73
CA GLU A 183 1.43 14.48 -15.50
C GLU A 183 1.77 13.03 -15.13
N LEU A 184 1.52 12.65 -13.86
CA LEU A 184 1.69 11.29 -13.34
C LEU A 184 0.44 10.39 -13.50
N GLY A 185 -0.66 10.91 -14.07
CA GLY A 185 -1.91 10.16 -14.21
C GLY A 185 -2.70 9.98 -12.92
N LEU A 186 -2.42 10.77 -11.89
CA LEU A 186 -3.19 10.80 -10.63
C LEU A 186 -4.38 11.75 -10.80
N SER A 187 -5.60 11.19 -10.93
CA SER A 187 -6.81 11.98 -11.24
C SER A 187 -7.36 12.76 -10.04
N ASP A 188 -7.17 12.27 -8.81
CA ASP A 188 -7.92 12.69 -7.62
C ASP A 188 -7.05 13.17 -6.46
N ALA A 189 -5.96 13.89 -6.73
CA ALA A 189 -5.17 14.51 -5.68
C ALA A 189 -5.93 15.71 -5.06
N VAL A 190 -6.33 15.57 -3.80
CA VAL A 190 -7.05 16.61 -3.04
C VAL A 190 -6.09 17.34 -2.12
N SER A 191 -6.04 18.68 -2.20
CA SER A 191 -5.21 19.50 -1.30
C SER A 191 -6.04 20.07 -0.15
N VAL A 192 -5.49 20.02 1.08
CA VAL A 192 -6.08 20.55 2.31
C VAL A 192 -5.07 21.45 3.00
N PRO A 193 -5.41 22.73 3.34
CA PRO A 193 -4.54 23.58 4.13
C PRO A 193 -4.61 23.15 5.60
N VAL A 194 -3.50 22.77 6.22
CA VAL A 194 -3.49 22.29 7.61
C VAL A 194 -2.41 22.97 8.45
N SER A 195 -2.63 23.10 9.74
CA SER A 195 -1.58 23.23 10.73
C SER A 195 -1.63 22.02 11.65
N ALA A 196 -0.71 21.07 11.46
CA ALA A 196 -0.62 19.90 12.32
C ALA A 196 -0.31 20.30 13.78
N LEU A 197 0.42 21.40 13.98
CA LEU A 197 0.77 21.91 15.30
C LEU A 197 -0.45 22.51 16.03
N GLN A 198 -1.24 23.34 15.34
CA GLN A 198 -2.40 24.02 15.91
C GLN A 198 -3.68 23.19 15.83
N GLY A 199 -3.73 22.19 14.92
CA GLY A 199 -4.91 21.35 14.68
C GLY A 199 -5.85 21.90 13.60
N ASP A 200 -5.49 23.01 12.94
CA ASP A 200 -6.33 23.63 11.91
C ASP A 200 -6.59 22.69 10.74
N ASN A 201 -7.84 22.47 10.40
CA ASN A 201 -8.36 21.61 9.32
C ASN A 201 -7.87 20.14 9.36
N VAL A 202 -7.36 19.67 10.51
CA VAL A 202 -7.02 18.26 10.69
C VAL A 202 -8.27 17.46 11.03
N VAL A 203 -8.89 17.71 12.19
CA VAL A 203 -10.17 17.11 12.61
C VAL A 203 -11.29 18.13 12.58
N THR A 204 -11.03 19.33 13.06
CA THR A 204 -11.97 20.43 13.09
C THR A 204 -11.61 21.49 12.08
N ARG A 205 -12.64 22.13 11.50
CA ARG A 205 -12.47 23.24 10.56
C ARG A 205 -11.84 24.44 11.29
N SER A 206 -10.88 25.08 10.63
CA SER A 206 -10.24 26.29 11.16
C SER A 206 -11.06 27.54 10.85
N GLU A 207 -11.19 28.43 11.83
CA GLU A 207 -11.75 29.76 11.65
C GLU A 207 -10.75 30.74 10.98
N ARG A 208 -9.46 30.38 10.94
CA ARG A 208 -8.37 31.20 10.37
C ARG A 208 -8.20 31.00 8.85
N THR A 209 -8.88 29.98 8.29
CA THR A 209 -8.91 29.68 6.85
C THR A 209 -10.36 29.74 6.35
N ASP A 210 -11.08 30.84 6.60
CA ASP A 210 -12.47 31.05 6.21
C ASP A 210 -12.71 30.99 4.70
N TRP A 211 -11.66 31.28 3.92
CA TRP A 211 -11.61 31.11 2.47
C TRP A 211 -11.63 29.63 2.03
N TYR A 212 -11.24 28.70 2.91
CA TYR A 212 -11.25 27.28 2.58
C TYR A 212 -12.60 26.64 2.91
N THR A 213 -13.35 26.26 1.88
CA THR A 213 -14.68 25.65 2.00
C THR A 213 -14.68 24.13 1.85
N GLY A 214 -13.50 23.53 1.60
CA GLY A 214 -13.33 22.07 1.45
C GLY A 214 -13.44 21.30 2.76
N PRO A 215 -13.43 19.98 2.74
CA PRO A 215 -13.47 19.13 3.93
C PRO A 215 -12.16 19.18 4.73
N THR A 216 -12.24 18.86 6.02
CA THR A 216 -11.05 18.62 6.85
C THR A 216 -10.35 17.33 6.43
N LEU A 217 -9.11 17.13 6.89
CA LEU A 217 -8.39 15.88 6.62
C LEU A 217 -9.15 14.66 7.13
N MET A 218 -9.72 14.72 8.35
CA MET A 218 -10.47 13.61 8.93
C MET A 218 -11.78 13.35 8.16
N GLU A 219 -12.51 14.39 7.74
CA GLU A 219 -13.73 14.23 6.94
C GLU A 219 -13.43 13.51 5.60
N LEU A 220 -12.29 13.80 4.96
CA LEU A 220 -11.84 13.06 3.78
C LEU A 220 -11.57 11.59 4.11
N LEU A 221 -10.76 11.33 5.14
CA LEU A 221 -10.40 9.96 5.54
C LEU A 221 -11.62 9.12 5.92
N GLU A 222 -12.65 9.72 6.48
CA GLU A 222 -13.90 9.04 6.83
C GLU A 222 -14.82 8.79 5.63
N SER A 223 -14.76 9.64 4.58
CA SER A 223 -15.66 9.56 3.43
C SER A 223 -15.12 8.74 2.27
N LEU A 224 -13.78 8.66 2.10
CA LEU A 224 -13.18 7.96 0.98
C LEU A 224 -13.45 6.44 1.02
N PRO A 225 -13.81 5.79 -0.10
CA PRO A 225 -13.96 4.34 -0.15
C PRO A 225 -12.61 3.63 0.07
N GLY A 226 -12.63 2.46 0.70
CA GLY A 226 -11.45 1.59 0.75
C GLY A 226 -11.16 1.01 -0.64
N ALA A 227 -9.90 0.78 -0.94
CA ALA A 227 -9.42 0.29 -2.24
C ALA A 227 -9.95 -1.10 -2.63
N ASP A 228 -10.25 -1.91 -1.63
CA ASP A 228 -10.47 -3.35 -1.80
C ASP A 228 -11.95 -3.75 -1.80
N ALA A 229 -12.92 -2.84 -1.63
CA ALA A 229 -14.25 -3.25 -1.21
C ALA A 229 -15.24 -3.55 -2.35
N GLU A 230 -15.17 -2.88 -3.49
CA GLU A 230 -16.17 -3.05 -4.56
C GLU A 230 -15.56 -3.60 -5.86
N ASP A 231 -14.38 -3.14 -6.26
CA ASP A 231 -13.75 -3.56 -7.51
C ASP A 231 -13.18 -4.98 -7.44
N ASP A 232 -12.64 -5.40 -6.29
CA ASP A 232 -12.06 -6.72 -6.10
C ASP A 232 -13.11 -7.84 -6.02
N ALA A 233 -14.31 -7.57 -5.47
CA ALA A 233 -15.37 -8.57 -5.37
C ALA A 233 -16.04 -8.87 -6.75
N ALA A 234 -16.10 -7.87 -7.61
CA ALA A 234 -16.62 -8.00 -8.99
C ALA A 234 -15.56 -8.58 -9.96
N ALA A 235 -14.30 -8.59 -9.55
CA ALA A 235 -13.19 -9.12 -10.34
C ALA A 235 -13.27 -10.65 -10.48
N SER A 236 -12.51 -11.19 -11.40
CA SER A 236 -12.37 -12.64 -11.56
C SER A 236 -11.62 -13.27 -10.39
N PHE A 237 -12.08 -14.43 -9.91
CA PHE A 237 -11.50 -15.11 -8.77
C PHE A 237 -10.03 -15.45 -8.94
N ARG A 238 -9.20 -15.08 -7.93
CA ARG A 238 -7.77 -15.36 -7.83
C ARG A 238 -7.39 -15.75 -6.40
N PHE A 239 -6.64 -16.85 -6.27
CA PHE A 239 -6.29 -17.46 -4.99
C PHE A 239 -4.87 -18.05 -5.04
N PRO A 240 -3.84 -17.32 -4.62
CA PRO A 240 -2.49 -17.86 -4.44
C PRO A 240 -2.44 -18.82 -3.28
N VAL A 241 -1.98 -20.05 -3.52
CA VAL A 241 -1.90 -21.10 -2.50
C VAL A 241 -0.72 -20.83 -1.55
N GLN A 242 -1.01 -20.71 -0.26
CA GLN A 242 -0.02 -20.50 0.80
C GLN A 242 0.43 -21.79 1.46
N LEU A 243 -0.52 -22.71 1.69
CA LEU A 243 -0.28 -23.92 2.45
C LEU A 243 -1.23 -25.03 1.99
N VAL A 244 -0.71 -26.25 1.94
CA VAL A 244 -1.52 -27.47 1.76
C VAL A 244 -1.83 -28.04 3.13
N VAL A 245 -3.11 -28.16 3.47
CA VAL A 245 -3.60 -28.70 4.76
C VAL A 245 -3.92 -30.16 4.58
N ARG A 246 -3.17 -31.02 5.25
CA ARG A 246 -3.40 -32.48 5.34
C ARG A 246 -3.19 -32.91 6.79
N PRO A 247 -4.25 -32.99 7.61
CA PRO A 247 -4.13 -33.28 9.04
C PRO A 247 -3.55 -34.68 9.33
N GLN A 248 -3.85 -35.65 8.48
CA GLN A 248 -3.49 -37.08 8.70
C GLN A 248 -3.92 -37.55 10.11
N GLY A 249 -2.94 -37.78 11.00
CA GLY A 249 -3.23 -38.16 12.40
C GLY A 249 -3.12 -37.02 13.41
N ALA A 250 -2.78 -35.78 12.97
CA ALA A 250 -2.60 -34.63 13.85
C ALA A 250 -3.90 -33.81 13.98
N LEU A 251 -4.92 -34.41 14.58
CA LEU A 251 -6.23 -33.78 14.79
C LEU A 251 -6.34 -33.18 16.20
N ALA A 252 -7.11 -32.10 16.32
CA ALA A 252 -7.47 -31.56 17.62
C ALA A 252 -8.35 -32.52 18.38
N PRO A 253 -8.32 -32.54 19.74
CA PRO A 253 -9.18 -33.38 20.54
C PRO A 253 -10.66 -33.18 20.20
N GLY A 254 -11.40 -34.30 20.01
CA GLY A 254 -12.84 -34.26 19.70
C GLY A 254 -13.20 -34.27 18.21
N LEU A 255 -12.23 -34.20 17.31
CA LEU A 255 -12.46 -34.39 15.88
C LEU A 255 -12.44 -35.85 15.50
N ASP A 256 -13.34 -36.28 14.59
CA ASP A 256 -13.43 -37.63 14.09
C ASP A 256 -12.31 -37.91 13.08
N PRO A 257 -11.36 -38.85 13.36
CA PRO A 257 -10.27 -39.16 12.44
C PRO A 257 -10.76 -39.70 11.09
N GLU A 258 -11.90 -40.35 11.02
CA GLU A 258 -12.44 -40.91 9.77
C GLU A 258 -12.86 -39.82 8.79
N VAL A 259 -13.43 -38.72 9.30
CA VAL A 259 -13.82 -37.55 8.47
C VAL A 259 -12.61 -36.83 7.88
N PHE A 260 -11.48 -36.80 8.62
CA PHE A 260 -10.29 -36.07 8.22
C PHE A 260 -9.16 -36.92 7.64
N ARG A 261 -9.36 -38.24 7.52
CA ARG A 261 -8.33 -39.16 6.99
C ARG A 261 -7.83 -38.72 5.62
N ASP A 262 -8.76 -38.41 4.71
CA ASP A 262 -8.48 -38.05 3.33
C ASP A 262 -8.65 -36.55 3.06
N TYR A 263 -8.78 -35.74 4.14
CA TYR A 263 -8.93 -34.30 4.01
C TYR A 263 -7.71 -33.70 3.35
N ARG A 264 -7.95 -32.95 2.26
CA ARG A 264 -6.97 -32.18 1.54
C ARG A 264 -7.54 -30.80 1.24
N GLY A 265 -6.98 -29.78 1.90
CA GLY A 265 -7.36 -28.39 1.74
C GLY A 265 -6.20 -27.54 1.28
N TYR A 266 -6.51 -26.49 0.55
CA TYR A 266 -5.55 -25.51 0.05
C TYR A 266 -5.85 -24.17 0.71
N ALA A 267 -4.99 -23.77 1.67
CA ALA A 267 -5.15 -22.55 2.43
C ALA A 267 -4.50 -21.37 1.70
N GLY A 268 -5.18 -20.23 1.71
CA GLY A 268 -4.70 -18.98 1.11
C GLY A 268 -5.65 -17.83 1.37
N GLN A 269 -5.39 -16.70 0.75
CA GLN A 269 -6.27 -15.54 0.74
C GLN A 269 -6.89 -15.38 -0.66
N VAL A 270 -8.19 -15.13 -0.72
CA VAL A 270 -8.83 -14.66 -1.94
C VAL A 270 -8.31 -13.28 -2.22
N VAL A 271 -7.53 -13.11 -3.29
CA VAL A 271 -6.92 -11.81 -3.64
C VAL A 271 -7.76 -11.01 -4.64
N ALA A 272 -8.70 -11.67 -5.33
CA ALA A 272 -9.68 -11.03 -6.20
C ALA A 272 -10.89 -11.96 -6.38
N GLY A 273 -12.06 -11.38 -6.61
CA GLY A 273 -13.31 -12.08 -6.94
C GLY A 273 -13.93 -12.86 -5.79
N THR A 274 -14.83 -13.73 -6.17
CA THR A 274 -15.62 -14.60 -5.26
C THR A 274 -15.55 -16.03 -5.75
N VAL A 275 -15.60 -17.00 -4.83
CA VAL A 275 -15.61 -18.44 -5.11
C VAL A 275 -16.70 -19.13 -4.30
N ARG A 276 -17.36 -20.12 -4.92
CA ARG A 276 -18.41 -20.97 -4.33
C ARG A 276 -18.12 -22.44 -4.56
N PRO A 277 -18.61 -23.34 -3.72
CA PRO A 277 -18.70 -24.75 -4.07
C PRO A 277 -19.47 -24.93 -5.39
N GLY A 278 -18.92 -25.73 -6.32
CA GLY A 278 -19.45 -25.91 -7.67
C GLY A 278 -18.74 -25.09 -8.75
N ASP A 279 -17.95 -24.11 -8.38
CA ASP A 279 -17.21 -23.27 -9.36
C ASP A 279 -16.09 -24.06 -10.04
N ALA A 280 -15.99 -23.92 -11.37
CA ALA A 280 -14.90 -24.46 -12.16
C ALA A 280 -13.65 -23.55 -12.01
N VAL A 281 -12.54 -24.17 -11.65
CA VAL A 281 -11.28 -23.47 -11.41
C VAL A 281 -10.12 -24.07 -12.22
N ALA A 282 -9.15 -23.24 -12.52
CA ALA A 282 -7.87 -23.61 -13.12
C ALA A 282 -6.76 -23.56 -12.06
N VAL A 283 -5.92 -24.57 -12.03
CA VAL A 283 -4.70 -24.63 -11.22
C VAL A 283 -3.52 -24.26 -12.13
N LEU A 284 -2.84 -23.19 -11.76
CA LEU A 284 -1.73 -22.58 -12.49
C LEU A 284 -0.44 -22.82 -11.70
N THR A 285 0.32 -23.84 -12.10
CA THR A 285 1.63 -24.16 -11.52
C THR A 285 2.74 -23.62 -12.42
N PRO A 286 3.72 -22.88 -11.88
CA PRO A 286 4.83 -22.35 -12.68
C PRO A 286 5.52 -23.44 -13.52
N GLY A 287 5.58 -23.23 -14.84
CA GLY A 287 6.25 -24.17 -15.77
C GLY A 287 5.49 -25.47 -16.06
N GLN A 288 4.24 -25.61 -15.61
CA GLN A 288 3.40 -26.79 -15.90
C GLN A 288 2.17 -26.43 -16.73
N PRO A 289 1.56 -27.40 -17.42
CA PRO A 289 0.28 -27.21 -18.10
C PRO A 289 -0.82 -26.82 -17.10
N VAL A 290 -1.74 -25.97 -17.53
CA VAL A 290 -2.92 -25.60 -16.76
C VAL A 290 -3.82 -26.81 -16.57
N ARG A 291 -4.29 -27.04 -15.35
CA ARG A 291 -5.21 -28.11 -14.99
C ARG A 291 -6.53 -27.51 -14.52
N THR A 292 -7.64 -28.11 -14.82
CA THR A 292 -8.95 -27.65 -14.42
C THR A 292 -9.60 -28.64 -13.45
N THR A 293 -10.34 -28.12 -12.48
CA THR A 293 -11.08 -28.92 -11.49
C THR A 293 -12.29 -28.09 -10.98
N THR A 294 -12.99 -28.60 -9.98
CA THR A 294 -14.15 -27.93 -9.37
C THR A 294 -13.92 -27.75 -7.88
N VAL A 295 -14.33 -26.64 -7.33
CA VAL A 295 -14.33 -26.39 -5.88
C VAL A 295 -15.48 -27.18 -5.26
N VAL A 296 -15.18 -28.08 -4.31
CA VAL A 296 -16.21 -28.87 -3.59
C VAL A 296 -16.53 -28.34 -2.20
N GLY A 297 -15.70 -27.42 -1.69
CA GLY A 297 -15.94 -26.78 -0.40
C GLY A 297 -15.02 -25.58 -0.17
N VAL A 298 -15.52 -24.66 0.64
CA VAL A 298 -14.83 -23.47 1.13
C VAL A 298 -14.95 -23.47 2.65
N ASP A 299 -13.84 -23.53 3.36
CA ASP A 299 -13.83 -23.63 4.82
C ASP A 299 -13.08 -22.43 5.43
N ALA A 300 -13.60 -21.87 6.53
CA ALA A 300 -12.93 -20.83 7.30
C ALA A 300 -13.22 -21.00 8.80
N ALA A 301 -12.19 -20.84 9.64
CA ALA A 301 -12.30 -20.91 11.10
C ALA A 301 -13.04 -22.17 11.63
N GLY A 302 -12.99 -23.30 10.88
CA GLY A 302 -13.63 -24.56 11.25
C GLY A 302 -15.07 -24.68 10.75
N GLU A 303 -15.60 -23.74 10.01
CA GLU A 303 -16.93 -23.74 9.40
C GLU A 303 -16.86 -23.83 7.89
N SER A 304 -17.83 -24.47 7.26
CA SER A 304 -17.99 -24.48 5.81
C SER A 304 -18.82 -23.27 5.38
N LEU A 305 -18.33 -22.53 4.37
CA LEU A 305 -18.96 -21.34 3.82
C LEU A 305 -19.68 -21.64 2.51
N GLU A 306 -20.76 -20.93 2.25
CA GLU A 306 -21.45 -20.96 0.94
C GLU A 306 -20.66 -20.22 -0.13
N GLU A 307 -19.88 -19.19 0.27
CA GLU A 307 -19.00 -18.42 -0.62
C GLU A 307 -17.87 -17.77 0.17
N ALA A 308 -16.81 -17.41 -0.54
CA ALA A 308 -15.77 -16.54 -0.02
C ALA A 308 -15.34 -15.51 -1.06
N SER A 309 -15.13 -14.27 -0.61
CA SER A 309 -14.75 -13.12 -1.45
C SER A 309 -13.42 -12.51 -1.00
N SER A 310 -12.77 -11.75 -1.88
CA SER A 310 -11.65 -10.90 -1.48
C SER A 310 -12.07 -9.95 -0.33
N PRO A 311 -11.22 -9.79 0.72
CA PRO A 311 -9.90 -10.40 0.96
C PRO A 311 -9.90 -11.54 1.99
N GLN A 312 -10.91 -12.40 2.02
CA GLN A 312 -11.04 -13.45 3.01
C GLN A 312 -9.94 -14.51 2.91
N SER A 313 -9.45 -14.98 4.06
CA SER A 313 -8.54 -16.13 4.16
C SER A 313 -9.34 -17.41 4.39
N VAL A 314 -9.20 -18.37 3.49
CA VAL A 314 -10.00 -19.60 3.48
C VAL A 314 -9.17 -20.82 3.12
N VAL A 315 -9.77 -22.00 3.27
CA VAL A 315 -9.27 -23.29 2.77
C VAL A 315 -10.22 -23.78 1.70
N LEU A 316 -9.68 -24.01 0.49
CA LEU A 316 -10.44 -24.58 -0.63
C LEU A 316 -10.25 -26.10 -0.67
N ARG A 317 -11.33 -26.82 -0.92
CA ARG A 317 -11.31 -28.26 -1.25
C ARG A 317 -11.66 -28.42 -2.72
N LEU A 318 -10.89 -29.25 -3.43
CA LEU A 318 -11.05 -29.52 -4.86
C LEU A 318 -11.59 -30.92 -5.08
N ALA A 319 -12.35 -31.11 -6.17
CA ALA A 319 -12.99 -32.40 -6.51
C ALA A 319 -11.97 -33.46 -6.90
N ASP A 320 -10.93 -33.05 -7.66
CA ASP A 320 -9.92 -33.96 -8.19
C ASP A 320 -8.65 -33.93 -7.32
N GLU A 321 -7.93 -35.06 -7.30
CA GLU A 321 -6.60 -35.16 -6.70
C GLU A 321 -5.55 -34.48 -7.59
N VAL A 322 -5.62 -33.16 -7.65
CA VAL A 322 -4.65 -32.34 -8.38
C VAL A 322 -3.44 -32.08 -7.49
N ASP A 323 -2.23 -32.21 -8.05
CA ASP A 323 -1.02 -31.85 -7.32
C ASP A 323 -0.90 -30.33 -7.26
N VAL A 324 -1.21 -29.76 -6.09
CA VAL A 324 -1.19 -28.32 -5.80
C VAL A 324 -0.28 -28.07 -4.61
N ALA A 325 0.58 -27.09 -4.73
CA ALA A 325 1.56 -26.72 -3.70
C ALA A 325 1.58 -25.21 -3.44
N ARG A 326 2.33 -24.79 -2.43
CA ARG A 326 2.66 -23.37 -2.26
C ARG A 326 3.41 -22.87 -3.51
N GLY A 327 2.95 -21.73 -4.03
CA GLY A 327 3.46 -21.16 -5.28
C GLY A 327 2.51 -21.31 -6.46
N ASP A 328 1.53 -22.20 -6.36
CA ASP A 328 0.46 -22.32 -7.35
C ASP A 328 -0.61 -21.24 -7.14
N THR A 329 -1.33 -20.96 -8.20
CA THR A 329 -2.50 -20.06 -8.15
C THR A 329 -3.73 -20.83 -8.60
N ILE A 330 -4.81 -20.76 -7.83
CA ILE A 330 -6.12 -21.22 -8.25
C ILE A 330 -6.92 -20.01 -8.74
N ALA A 331 -7.46 -20.10 -9.95
CA ALA A 331 -8.19 -18.99 -10.60
C ALA A 331 -9.50 -19.51 -11.22
N ALA A 332 -10.47 -18.61 -11.45
CA ALA A 332 -11.67 -18.98 -12.21
C ALA A 332 -11.27 -19.52 -13.58
N ALA A 333 -11.78 -20.69 -13.99
CA ALA A 333 -11.30 -21.43 -15.17
C ALA A 333 -11.40 -20.64 -16.47
N TYR A 334 -12.49 -19.88 -16.64
CA TYR A 334 -12.76 -19.16 -17.89
C TYR A 334 -12.01 -17.82 -18.04
N THR A 335 -11.47 -17.30 -16.93
CA THR A 335 -10.76 -16.01 -16.89
C THR A 335 -9.36 -16.15 -16.31
N ALA A 336 -8.85 -17.39 -16.24
CA ALA A 336 -7.51 -17.64 -15.73
C ALA A 336 -6.45 -16.92 -16.59
N PRO A 337 -5.50 -16.19 -15.97
CA PRO A 337 -4.45 -15.53 -16.71
C PRO A 337 -3.56 -16.55 -17.41
N ARG A 338 -3.10 -16.21 -18.60
CA ARG A 338 -2.15 -17.06 -19.33
C ARG A 338 -0.75 -16.91 -18.74
N PRO A 339 -0.13 -17.99 -18.26
CA PRO A 339 1.24 -17.91 -17.78
C PRO A 339 2.21 -17.44 -18.86
N THR A 340 3.08 -16.49 -18.54
CA THR A 340 4.09 -15.94 -19.44
C THR A 340 5.49 -15.97 -18.81
N ALA A 341 6.50 -16.19 -19.64
CA ALA A 341 7.91 -16.05 -19.25
C ALA A 341 8.46 -14.64 -19.52
N GLU A 342 7.80 -13.87 -20.39
CA GLU A 342 8.21 -12.51 -20.72
C GLU A 342 7.35 -11.51 -19.93
N VAL A 343 8.02 -10.67 -19.12
CA VAL A 343 7.34 -9.70 -18.26
C VAL A 343 7.92 -8.31 -18.51
N ALA A 344 7.11 -7.42 -19.08
CA ALA A 344 7.38 -5.99 -19.07
C ALA A 344 6.88 -5.41 -17.76
N ALA A 345 7.70 -4.64 -17.08
CA ALA A 345 7.36 -4.11 -15.75
C ALA A 345 7.92 -2.71 -15.51
N ALA A 346 7.25 -1.96 -14.64
CA ALA A 346 7.85 -0.82 -13.96
C ALA A 346 8.45 -1.29 -12.63
N LEU A 347 9.65 -0.84 -12.31
CA LEU A 347 10.33 -1.14 -11.05
C LEU A 347 10.58 0.15 -10.27
N CYS A 348 10.41 0.09 -8.94
CA CYS A 348 11.07 0.99 -8.02
C CYS A 348 12.29 0.25 -7.45
N TRP A 349 13.51 0.69 -7.82
CA TRP A 349 14.74 0.04 -7.41
C TRP A 349 15.16 0.47 -6.01
N LEU A 350 15.39 -0.48 -5.10
CA LEU A 350 15.57 -0.26 -3.67
C LEU A 350 16.95 -0.67 -3.15
N SER A 351 17.84 -1.12 -4.04
CA SER A 351 19.20 -1.55 -3.68
C SER A 351 20.22 -0.45 -3.99
N ALA A 352 21.24 -0.35 -3.15
CA ALA A 352 22.39 0.52 -3.41
C ALA A 352 23.22 0.07 -4.61
N ALA A 353 23.26 -1.25 -4.88
CA ALA A 353 23.88 -1.79 -6.09
C ALA A 353 22.93 -1.55 -7.28
N PRO A 354 23.41 -0.97 -8.40
CA PRO A 354 22.55 -0.68 -9.55
C PRO A 354 22.10 -1.95 -10.27
N LEU A 355 20.86 -1.93 -10.76
CA LEU A 355 20.35 -2.93 -11.69
C LEU A 355 21.06 -2.81 -13.05
N ARG A 356 21.41 -3.96 -13.64
CA ARG A 356 22.05 -4.05 -14.95
C ARG A 356 21.40 -5.10 -15.82
N VAL A 357 21.47 -4.90 -17.13
CA VAL A 357 21.13 -5.94 -18.13
C VAL A 357 22.02 -7.17 -17.93
N GLY A 358 21.44 -8.36 -18.05
CA GLY A 358 22.13 -9.63 -17.82
C GLY A 358 22.19 -10.08 -16.35
N GLN A 359 21.71 -9.27 -15.42
CA GLN A 359 21.66 -9.65 -14.00
C GLN A 359 20.63 -10.76 -13.76
N GLN A 360 21.02 -11.79 -12.99
CA GLN A 360 20.11 -12.81 -12.50
C GLN A 360 19.50 -12.37 -11.18
N VAL A 361 18.18 -12.53 -11.06
CA VAL A 361 17.39 -12.16 -9.87
C VAL A 361 16.36 -13.25 -9.60
N LEU A 362 15.73 -13.19 -8.43
CA LEU A 362 14.49 -13.92 -8.16
C LEU A 362 13.30 -12.97 -8.28
N VAL A 363 12.24 -13.45 -8.90
CA VAL A 363 10.93 -12.79 -8.95
C VAL A 363 9.99 -13.52 -8.02
N LYS A 364 9.46 -12.82 -7.01
CA LYS A 364 8.43 -13.32 -6.12
C LYS A 364 7.09 -12.72 -6.50
N HIS A 365 6.20 -13.52 -7.06
CA HIS A 365 4.85 -13.16 -7.46
C HIS A 365 3.84 -13.96 -6.64
N GLY A 366 2.99 -13.30 -5.86
CA GLY A 366 2.14 -13.97 -4.89
C GLY A 366 2.94 -14.89 -3.96
N THR A 367 2.71 -16.20 -4.06
CA THR A 367 3.42 -17.23 -3.29
C THR A 367 4.53 -17.93 -4.07
N ALA A 368 4.60 -17.72 -5.39
CA ALA A 368 5.62 -18.28 -6.28
C ALA A 368 6.94 -17.50 -6.20
N VAL A 369 8.06 -18.20 -6.34
CA VAL A 369 9.39 -17.61 -6.49
C VAL A 369 10.07 -18.31 -7.67
N VAL A 370 10.46 -17.53 -8.69
CA VAL A 370 11.14 -18.04 -9.89
C VAL A 370 12.41 -17.24 -10.17
N ARG A 371 13.39 -17.88 -10.83
CA ARG A 371 14.56 -17.16 -11.34
C ARG A 371 14.17 -16.31 -12.54
N ALA A 372 14.81 -15.17 -12.70
CA ALA A 372 14.63 -14.30 -13.84
C ALA A 372 15.96 -13.69 -14.30
N LEU A 373 16.01 -13.34 -15.57
CA LEU A 373 17.11 -12.60 -16.19
C LEU A 373 16.58 -11.21 -16.59
N VAL A 374 17.33 -10.17 -16.25
CA VAL A 374 17.06 -8.82 -16.74
C VAL A 374 17.49 -8.72 -18.19
N GLN A 375 16.55 -8.68 -19.12
CA GLN A 375 16.85 -8.62 -20.56
C GLN A 375 17.11 -7.18 -21.02
N GLU A 376 16.38 -6.22 -20.42
CA GLU A 376 16.42 -4.83 -20.86
C GLU A 376 16.11 -3.90 -19.68
N VAL A 377 16.77 -2.75 -19.66
CA VAL A 377 16.37 -1.56 -18.92
C VAL A 377 15.94 -0.55 -19.99
N ALA A 378 14.63 -0.42 -20.21
CA ALA A 378 14.08 0.37 -21.30
C ALA A 378 14.15 1.89 -21.03
N GLY A 379 14.20 2.28 -19.75
CA GLY A 379 14.34 3.68 -19.37
C GLY A 379 14.15 3.92 -17.87
N ARG A 380 14.45 5.14 -17.46
CA ARG A 380 14.34 5.65 -16.10
C ARG A 380 13.49 6.92 -16.08
N LEU A 381 12.62 7.03 -15.09
CA LEU A 381 11.81 8.23 -14.87
C LEU A 381 12.71 9.40 -14.39
N ASP A 382 12.72 10.46 -15.15
CA ASP A 382 13.29 11.75 -14.72
C ASP A 382 12.24 12.48 -13.86
N LEU A 383 12.63 12.88 -12.65
CA LEU A 383 11.70 13.47 -11.67
C LEU A 383 11.41 14.96 -11.93
N ASP A 384 12.20 15.62 -12.75
CA ASP A 384 12.00 17.04 -13.09
C ASP A 384 11.05 17.16 -14.28
N THR A 385 11.26 16.33 -15.30
CA THR A 385 10.45 16.31 -16.52
C THR A 385 9.26 15.37 -16.46
N LEU A 386 9.26 14.43 -15.51
CA LEU A 386 8.29 13.33 -15.35
C LEU A 386 8.18 12.45 -16.61
N ARG A 387 9.25 12.37 -17.39
CA ARG A 387 9.35 11.57 -18.61
C ARG A 387 10.28 10.39 -18.39
N LEU A 388 10.09 9.37 -19.21
CA LEU A 388 10.98 8.22 -19.24
C LEU A 388 12.15 8.52 -20.16
N ASP A 389 13.33 8.65 -19.59
CA ASP A 389 14.57 8.83 -20.34
C ASP A 389 15.26 7.48 -20.59
N PRO A 390 15.94 7.29 -21.74
CA PRO A 390 16.75 6.09 -21.97
C PRO A 390 17.76 5.86 -20.85
N ALA A 391 17.86 4.62 -20.37
CA ALA A 391 18.81 4.25 -19.32
C ALA A 391 19.26 2.80 -19.49
N GLU A 392 20.51 2.52 -19.12
CA GLU A 392 21.06 1.17 -19.14
C GLU A 392 21.10 0.52 -17.74
N THR A 393 20.85 1.33 -16.71
CA THR A 393 20.89 0.92 -15.30
C THR A 393 19.85 1.66 -14.48
N LEU A 394 19.43 1.06 -13.36
CA LEU A 394 18.64 1.75 -12.32
C LEU A 394 19.45 1.80 -11.04
N GLY A 395 19.64 2.99 -10.51
CA GLY A 395 20.25 3.24 -9.20
C GLY A 395 19.23 3.23 -8.06
N LEU A 396 19.71 3.41 -6.83
CA LEU A 396 18.87 3.47 -5.64
C LEU A 396 17.76 4.54 -5.77
N ASN A 397 16.52 4.12 -5.53
CA ASN A 397 15.30 4.93 -5.61
C ASN A 397 14.90 5.37 -7.03
N ASP A 398 15.55 4.85 -8.05
CA ASP A 398 15.09 5.07 -9.42
C ASP A 398 13.79 4.31 -9.68
N ILE A 399 12.91 4.93 -10.43
CA ILE A 399 11.74 4.31 -11.05
C ILE A 399 12.08 4.10 -12.53
N GLY A 400 11.95 2.88 -13.01
CA GLY A 400 12.29 2.59 -14.40
C GLY A 400 11.48 1.45 -15.00
N GLN A 401 11.57 1.32 -16.30
CA GLN A 401 10.92 0.25 -17.06
C GLN A 401 11.93 -0.81 -17.46
N VAL A 402 11.55 -2.06 -17.27
CA VAL A 402 12.40 -3.20 -17.55
C VAL A 402 11.66 -4.31 -18.28
N ARG A 403 12.43 -5.19 -18.91
CA ARG A 403 11.95 -6.46 -19.44
C ARG A 403 12.68 -7.60 -18.74
N LEU A 404 11.91 -8.54 -18.19
CA LEU A 404 12.41 -9.70 -17.47
C LEU A 404 12.03 -10.98 -18.21
N HIS A 405 12.98 -11.92 -18.31
CA HIS A 405 12.72 -13.28 -18.75
C HIS A 405 12.70 -14.23 -17.55
N LEU A 406 11.59 -14.89 -17.32
CA LEU A 406 11.38 -15.80 -16.19
C LEU A 406 11.79 -17.23 -16.59
N ALA A 407 12.49 -17.94 -15.72
CA ALA A 407 12.86 -19.34 -15.93
C ALA A 407 11.66 -20.30 -15.95
N ALA A 408 10.54 -19.89 -15.32
CA ALA A 408 9.27 -20.60 -15.40
C ALA A 408 8.14 -19.55 -15.59
N PRO A 409 7.18 -19.80 -16.52
CA PRO A 409 6.06 -18.87 -16.74
C PRO A 409 5.23 -18.65 -15.48
N LEU A 410 4.85 -17.41 -15.22
CA LEU A 410 3.97 -17.01 -14.12
C LEU A 410 2.64 -16.45 -14.65
N PRO A 411 1.53 -16.65 -13.92
CA PRO A 411 0.22 -16.11 -14.28
C PRO A 411 0.08 -14.65 -13.84
N VAL A 412 0.93 -13.79 -14.38
CA VAL A 412 0.92 -12.36 -14.08
C VAL A 412 -0.20 -11.65 -14.82
N GLU A 413 -0.73 -10.60 -14.21
CA GLU A 413 -1.76 -9.72 -14.78
C GLU A 413 -1.26 -8.28 -14.78
N PRO A 414 -1.74 -7.40 -15.68
CA PRO A 414 -1.38 -5.99 -15.63
C PRO A 414 -1.74 -5.36 -14.28
N TYR A 415 -0.79 -4.69 -13.66
CA TYR A 415 -1.00 -4.01 -12.36
C TYR A 415 -2.10 -2.96 -12.41
N ALA A 416 -2.32 -2.38 -13.60
CA ALA A 416 -3.41 -1.45 -13.86
C ALA A 416 -4.80 -2.07 -13.69
N VAL A 417 -4.93 -3.38 -13.90
CA VAL A 417 -6.19 -4.12 -13.79
C VAL A 417 -6.34 -4.76 -12.42
N HIS A 418 -5.25 -5.39 -11.93
CA HIS A 418 -5.25 -6.10 -10.65
C HIS A 418 -3.97 -5.80 -9.87
N ARG A 419 -4.04 -4.90 -8.87
CA ARG A 419 -2.88 -4.51 -8.05
C ARG A 419 -2.18 -5.70 -7.39
N ARG A 420 -2.94 -6.67 -6.83
CA ARG A 420 -2.38 -7.79 -6.06
C ARG A 420 -1.74 -8.85 -6.95
N THR A 421 -2.34 -9.15 -8.11
CA THR A 421 -1.83 -10.15 -9.06
C THR A 421 -0.91 -9.55 -10.11
N GLY A 422 -0.83 -8.21 -10.19
CA GLY A 422 0.13 -7.50 -11.04
C GLY A 422 1.39 -7.04 -10.33
N ALA A 423 1.47 -7.21 -9.00
CA ALA A 423 2.63 -6.84 -8.21
C ALA A 423 3.59 -8.02 -7.99
N PHE A 424 4.88 -7.74 -7.95
CA PHE A 424 5.92 -8.71 -7.59
C PHE A 424 7.09 -8.03 -6.88
N LEU A 425 7.93 -8.84 -6.23
CA LEU A 425 9.20 -8.37 -5.69
C LEU A 425 10.36 -8.94 -6.50
N VAL A 426 11.39 -8.13 -6.69
CA VAL A 426 12.71 -8.57 -7.17
C VAL A 426 13.60 -8.80 -5.96
N ILE A 427 14.21 -9.97 -5.90
CA ILE A 427 14.96 -10.45 -4.72
C ILE A 427 16.36 -10.88 -5.17
N ASP A 428 17.35 -10.58 -4.34
CA ASP A 428 18.72 -11.07 -4.54
C ASP A 428 18.78 -12.59 -4.35
N PRO A 429 19.31 -13.35 -5.31
CA PRO A 429 19.40 -14.80 -5.19
C PRO A 429 20.42 -15.31 -4.15
N HIS A 430 21.30 -14.45 -3.63
CA HIS A 430 22.38 -14.83 -2.71
C HIS A 430 22.00 -14.64 -1.25
N ASP A 431 21.40 -13.50 -0.89
CA ASP A 431 21.10 -13.15 0.50
C ASP A 431 19.60 -12.99 0.78
N GLY A 432 18.75 -13.06 -0.26
CA GLY A 432 17.31 -12.92 -0.12
C GLY A 432 16.83 -11.47 0.10
N ALA A 433 17.71 -10.47 -0.06
CA ALA A 433 17.34 -9.07 0.09
C ALA A 433 16.36 -8.64 -1.00
N THR A 434 15.36 -7.82 -0.63
CA THR A 434 14.47 -7.19 -1.61
C THR A 434 15.22 -6.10 -2.37
N LEU A 435 15.35 -6.26 -3.69
CA LEU A 435 16.03 -5.33 -4.59
C LEU A 435 15.07 -4.31 -5.21
N ALA A 436 13.83 -4.71 -5.51
CA ALA A 436 12.82 -3.82 -6.09
C ALA A 436 11.40 -4.26 -5.77
N ALA A 437 10.48 -3.29 -5.81
CA ALA A 437 9.05 -3.53 -6.03
C ALA A 437 8.77 -3.39 -7.53
N GLY A 438 8.01 -4.36 -8.08
CA GLY A 438 7.70 -4.44 -9.50
C GLY A 438 6.21 -4.47 -9.77
N MET A 439 5.78 -3.80 -10.84
CA MET A 439 4.41 -3.71 -11.33
C MET A 439 4.40 -4.13 -12.79
N VAL A 440 3.64 -5.19 -13.10
CA VAL A 440 3.50 -5.71 -14.46
C VAL A 440 2.77 -4.68 -15.32
N ARG A 441 3.33 -4.38 -16.49
CA ARG A 441 2.71 -3.49 -17.48
C ARG A 441 1.83 -4.27 -18.46
N GLY A 442 0.72 -3.66 -18.88
CA GLY A 442 -0.10 -4.19 -19.96
C GLY A 442 0.54 -4.01 -21.33
N GLY A 443 0.16 -4.83 -22.32
CA GLY A 443 0.71 -4.77 -23.67
C GLY A 443 0.45 -3.46 -24.42
N ASP A 444 -0.53 -2.66 -24.00
CA ASP A 444 -0.90 -1.38 -24.62
C ASP A 444 -0.19 -0.16 -23.99
N GLU A 445 0.64 -0.37 -22.98
CA GLU A 445 1.45 0.66 -22.29
C GLU A 445 2.92 0.70 -22.78
N ALA A 446 3.19 0.11 -23.97
CA ALA A 446 4.52 -0.01 -24.55
C ALA A 446 5.00 1.31 -25.20
#